data_359f6fd018a96aa443dc046b19af7137
#
_entry.id   359f6fd018a96aa443dc046b19af7137
#
_cell.length_a   1.000
_cell.length_b   1.000
_cell.length_c   1.000
_cell.angle_alpha   90.00
_cell.angle_beta   90.00
_cell.angle_gamma   90.00
#
_symmetry.space_group_name_H-M   'P 1'
#
loop_
_entity.id
_entity.type
_entity.pdbx_description
1 polymer ?
#
loop_
_entity_poly.entity_id
_entity_poly.type
_entity_poly.pdbx_seq_one_letter_code
_entity_poly.pdbx_strand_id
1 'polypeptide(L)'
;MPRWILPLVALMLGGFVSAHAATIQISMENLVITPAEATAKVGDTIEWINKDNFAHTATARNGDWDVTMPTNKTVTLVLKKAGTVDYYCRFHPNMKATLTVEP
;
A
#
# COMPACT_ATOMS: atom_id res chain seq x y z
N MET A 1 -6.59 6.77 -57.86
CA MET A 1 -6.30 7.03 -57.10
C MET A 1 -6.37 6.57 -55.81
N PRO A 2 -5.87 6.15 -55.48
CA PRO A 2 -5.76 5.49 -54.33
C PRO A 2 -5.80 6.14 -53.11
N ARG A 3 -6.18 6.05 -52.52
CA ARG A 3 -6.24 6.53 -51.52
C ARG A 3 -5.97 5.97 -50.46
N TRP A 4 -5.58 5.62 -50.05
CA TRP A 4 -5.12 5.06 -49.30
C TRP A 4 -5.27 5.29 -48.01
N ILE A 5 -5.33 5.38 -47.56
CA ILE A 5 -5.52 5.59 -46.49
C ILE A 5 -5.13 4.98 -45.45
N LEU A 6 -5.18 4.56 -45.13
CA LEU A 6 -4.69 3.98 -44.20
C LEU A 6 -4.63 4.08 -42.98
N PRO A 7 -4.13 3.97 -42.50
CA PRO A 7 -3.81 3.92 -41.38
C PRO A 7 -4.22 4.04 -40.16
N LEU A 8 -4.55 4.25 -39.87
CA LEU A 8 -5.01 4.38 -38.79
C LEU A 8 -4.85 3.50 -37.84
N VAL A 9 -4.65 2.70 -38.09
CA VAL A 9 -4.45 1.77 -37.26
C VAL A 9 -3.66 2.04 -36.18
N ALA A 10 -2.69 2.50 -36.35
CA ALA A 10 -1.84 2.80 -35.31
C ALA A 10 -2.51 3.16 -34.13
N LEU A 11 -3.54 3.70 -34.21
CA LEU A 11 -4.14 4.08 -33.13
C LEU A 11 -4.26 3.18 -32.12
N MET A 12 -4.48 2.12 -32.35
CA MET A 12 -4.69 1.24 -31.36
C MET A 12 -3.69 1.30 -30.41
N LEU A 13 -2.64 1.58 -30.67
CA LEU A 13 -1.61 1.59 -29.78
C LEU A 13 -1.84 2.39 -28.63
N GLY A 14 -2.43 3.36 -28.69
CA GLY A 14 -2.51 4.19 -27.56
C GLY A 14 -3.29 3.63 -26.46
N GLY A 15 -3.86 2.51 -26.65
CA GLY A 15 -4.68 1.99 -25.61
C GLY A 15 -3.99 1.47 -24.41
N PHE A 16 -2.70 1.35 -24.40
CA PHE A 16 -2.06 0.75 -23.26
C PHE A 16 -1.78 1.73 -22.17
N VAL A 17 -2.35 1.52 -21.03
CA VAL A 17 -2.07 2.34 -19.89
C VAL A 17 -1.36 1.46 -18.92
N SER A 18 -0.13 1.73 -18.64
CA SER A 18 0.60 0.98 -17.66
C SER A 18 0.10 1.33 -16.29
N ALA A 19 -0.31 0.32 -15.58
CA ALA A 19 -0.69 0.52 -14.21
C ALA A 19 0.57 0.35 -13.39
N HIS A 20 1.06 1.42 -12.82
CA HIS A 20 2.25 1.36 -11.98
C HIS A 20 1.85 1.13 -10.54
N ALA A 21 2.60 0.31 -9.85
CA ALA A 21 2.42 0.11 -8.43
C ALA A 21 2.75 1.41 -7.71
N ALA A 22 1.99 1.72 -6.71
CA ALA A 22 2.18 2.90 -5.90
C ALA A 22 2.89 2.55 -4.60
N THR A 23 3.49 3.55 -3.96
CA THR A 23 3.98 3.44 -2.60
C THR A 23 3.10 4.33 -1.74
N ILE A 24 2.51 3.74 -0.72
CA ILE A 24 1.60 4.44 0.17
C ILE A 24 2.26 4.57 1.51
N GLN A 25 2.40 5.79 1.98
CA GLN A 25 3.07 6.07 3.24
C GLN A 25 2.07 6.13 4.38
N ILE A 26 2.39 5.45 5.47
CA ILE A 26 1.61 5.45 6.69
C ILE A 26 2.56 5.76 7.84
N SER A 27 2.24 6.76 8.63
CA SER A 27 3.09 7.13 9.74
C SER A 27 2.57 6.57 11.06
N MET A 28 3.50 6.31 11.98
CA MET A 28 3.19 5.95 13.35
C MET A 28 3.90 6.94 14.24
N GLU A 29 3.13 7.78 14.90
CA GLU A 29 3.66 8.83 15.74
C GLU A 29 2.72 9.10 16.91
N ASN A 30 3.25 9.24 18.10
CA ASN A 30 2.47 9.48 19.32
C ASN A 30 1.38 8.43 19.51
N LEU A 31 1.71 7.17 19.22
CA LEU A 31 0.80 6.04 19.37
C LEU A 31 -0.41 6.13 18.44
N VAL A 32 -0.28 6.84 17.33
CA VAL A 32 -1.35 6.99 16.34
C VAL A 32 -0.85 6.54 14.97
N ILE A 33 -1.67 5.78 14.27
CA ILE A 33 -1.41 5.36 12.89
C ILE A 33 -2.16 6.30 11.96
N THR A 34 -1.45 6.95 11.06
CA THR A 34 -2.03 7.95 10.14
C THR A 34 -1.63 7.66 8.70
N PRO A 35 -2.58 7.50 7.80
CA PRO A 35 -4.02 7.50 8.02
C PRO A 35 -4.49 6.21 8.70
N ALA A 36 -5.55 6.29 9.48
CA ALA A 36 -6.11 5.12 10.12
C ALA A 36 -6.84 4.21 9.14
N GLU A 37 -7.25 4.74 8.00
CA GLU A 37 -7.86 3.97 6.94
C GLU A 37 -7.15 4.33 5.64
N ALA A 38 -6.70 3.33 4.92
CA ALA A 38 -5.99 3.53 3.66
C ALA A 38 -6.47 2.51 2.63
N THR A 39 -6.38 2.87 1.37
CA THR A 39 -6.74 2.01 0.25
C THR A 39 -5.54 1.85 -0.66
N ALA A 40 -5.30 0.63 -1.08
CA ALA A 40 -4.20 0.28 -1.95
C ALA A 40 -4.65 -0.80 -2.92
N LYS A 41 -3.76 -1.23 -3.79
CA LYS A 41 -4.02 -2.32 -4.73
C LYS A 41 -2.99 -3.41 -4.55
N VAL A 42 -3.31 -4.62 -4.95
CA VAL A 42 -2.34 -5.70 -4.98
C VAL A 42 -1.16 -5.26 -5.84
N GLY A 43 0.04 -5.45 -5.33
CA GLY A 43 1.27 -5.01 -5.98
C GLY A 43 1.80 -3.68 -5.45
N ASP A 44 0.98 -2.92 -4.74
CA ASP A 44 1.45 -1.68 -4.14
C ASP A 44 2.33 -1.98 -2.94
N THR A 45 3.14 -1.02 -2.57
CA THR A 45 4.02 -1.10 -1.40
C THR A 45 3.48 -0.18 -0.31
N ILE A 46 3.36 -0.70 0.89
CA ILE A 46 3.10 0.12 2.06
C ILE A 46 4.43 0.45 2.70
N GLU A 47 4.60 1.73 3.06
CA GLU A 47 5.78 2.16 3.73
C GLU A 47 5.36 2.73 5.07
N TRP A 48 5.64 1.99 6.15
CA TRP A 48 5.33 2.47 7.49
C TRP A 48 6.54 3.22 8.03
N ILE A 49 6.30 4.42 8.49
CA ILE A 49 7.35 5.29 9.03
C ILE A 49 7.13 5.44 10.52
N ASN A 50 7.99 4.82 11.32
CA ASN A 50 7.91 4.96 12.77
C ASN A 50 8.63 6.23 13.19
N LYS A 51 7.88 7.20 13.71
CA LYS A 51 8.43 8.48 14.15
C LYS A 51 8.56 8.55 15.67
N ASP A 52 8.33 7.45 16.36
CA ASP A 52 8.43 7.41 17.81
C ASP A 52 9.78 6.86 18.27
N ASN A 53 10.10 7.09 19.53
CA ASN A 53 11.35 6.64 20.11
C ASN A 53 11.27 5.22 20.68
N PHE A 54 10.29 4.43 20.25
CA PHE A 54 10.16 3.04 20.64
C PHE A 54 9.61 2.27 19.45
N ALA A 55 9.75 0.95 19.48
CA ALA A 55 9.36 0.11 18.37
C ALA A 55 7.84 0.00 18.25
N HIS A 56 7.38 -0.17 17.03
CA HIS A 56 5.99 -0.47 16.73
C HIS A 56 5.91 -1.69 15.83
N THR A 57 4.71 -2.21 15.64
CA THR A 57 4.46 -3.24 14.62
C THR A 57 3.25 -2.87 13.80
N ALA A 58 3.15 -3.43 12.61
CA ALA A 58 1.93 -3.45 11.82
C ALA A 58 1.59 -4.93 11.69
N THR A 59 0.64 -5.38 12.46
CA THR A 59 0.30 -6.78 12.58
C THR A 59 -1.12 -7.02 12.09
N ALA A 60 -1.26 -7.72 10.97
CA ALA A 60 -2.57 -8.02 10.42
C ALA A 60 -3.30 -8.99 11.33
N ARG A 61 -4.55 -8.68 11.65
CA ARG A 61 -5.32 -9.57 12.53
C ARG A 61 -5.65 -10.89 11.89
N ASN A 62 -5.67 -10.93 10.56
CA ASN A 62 -5.92 -12.16 9.83
C ASN A 62 -4.64 -12.98 9.58
N GLY A 63 -3.50 -12.50 10.05
CA GLY A 63 -2.25 -13.24 9.90
C GLY A 63 -1.52 -13.05 8.58
N ASP A 64 -2.02 -12.20 7.68
CA ASP A 64 -1.38 -12.03 6.38
C ASP A 64 0.03 -11.46 6.47
N TRP A 65 0.30 -10.63 7.43
CA TRP A 65 1.63 -10.04 7.61
C TRP A 65 1.82 -9.52 9.04
N ASP A 66 3.09 -9.42 9.43
CA ASP A 66 3.47 -8.94 10.75
C ASP A 66 4.84 -8.27 10.59
N VAL A 67 4.84 -6.96 10.59
CA VAL A 67 6.01 -6.16 10.31
C VAL A 67 6.43 -5.42 11.56
N THR A 68 7.71 -5.50 11.92
CA THR A 68 8.23 -4.76 13.08
C THR A 68 9.03 -3.56 12.60
N MET A 69 8.73 -2.40 13.17
CA MET A 69 9.44 -1.17 12.86
C MET A 69 10.25 -0.75 14.06
N PRO A 70 11.57 -0.82 13.97
CA PRO A 70 12.42 -0.29 15.06
C PRO A 70 12.22 1.21 15.20
N THR A 71 12.68 1.75 16.33
CA THR A 71 12.61 3.17 16.62
C THR A 71 13.13 4.01 15.46
N ASN A 72 12.35 4.98 15.06
CA ASN A 72 12.69 5.94 13.98
C ASN A 72 13.06 5.29 12.65
N LYS A 73 12.56 4.09 12.37
CA LYS A 73 12.84 3.40 11.12
C LYS A 73 11.60 3.31 10.24
N THR A 74 11.85 3.13 8.96
CA THR A 74 10.82 2.90 7.96
C THR A 74 10.93 1.47 7.48
N VAL A 75 9.80 0.79 7.34
CA VAL A 75 9.76 -0.60 6.86
C VAL A 75 8.69 -0.70 5.80
N THR A 76 8.95 -1.48 4.77
CA THR A 76 8.03 -1.61 3.64
C THR A 76 7.47 -3.02 3.52
N LEU A 77 6.32 -3.11 2.88
CA LEU A 77 5.67 -4.39 2.60
C LEU A 77 4.97 -4.29 1.24
N VAL A 78 5.20 -5.26 0.36
CA VAL A 78 4.48 -5.35 -0.91
C VAL A 78 3.22 -6.15 -0.68
N LEU A 79 2.08 -5.60 -1.09
CA LEU A 79 0.79 -6.24 -0.88
C LEU A 79 0.54 -7.32 -1.93
N LYS A 80 0.16 -8.50 -1.47
CA LYS A 80 -0.02 -9.65 -2.35
C LYS A 80 -1.44 -10.19 -2.40
N LYS A 81 -2.29 -9.79 -1.48
CA LYS A 81 -3.66 -10.29 -1.41
C LYS A 81 -4.64 -9.15 -1.33
N ALA A 82 -5.73 -9.26 -2.08
CA ALA A 82 -6.83 -8.31 -1.98
C ALA A 82 -7.66 -8.61 -0.75
N GLY A 83 -8.35 -7.62 -0.22
CA GLY A 83 -9.25 -7.75 0.91
C GLY A 83 -9.10 -6.59 1.88
N THR A 84 -9.96 -6.54 2.86
CA THR A 84 -9.90 -5.55 3.92
C THR A 84 -9.19 -6.17 5.11
N VAL A 85 -8.15 -5.53 5.57
CA VAL A 85 -7.31 -6.05 6.64
C VAL A 85 -7.26 -5.07 7.79
N ASP A 86 -7.71 -5.51 8.95
CA ASP A 86 -7.54 -4.74 10.16
C ASP A 86 -6.18 -5.09 10.74
N TYR A 87 -5.43 -4.12 11.18
CA TYR A 87 -4.12 -4.35 11.77
C TYR A 87 -3.89 -3.45 12.98
N TYR A 88 -2.89 -3.78 13.76
CA TYR A 88 -2.62 -3.08 15.01
C TYR A 88 -1.15 -3.23 15.40
N CYS A 89 -0.74 -2.48 16.41
CA CYS A 89 0.59 -2.63 16.98
C CYS A 89 0.52 -3.60 18.16
N ARG A 90 1.32 -4.66 18.13
CA ARG A 90 1.31 -5.66 19.22
C ARG A 90 1.80 -5.10 20.55
N PHE A 91 2.62 -4.07 20.51
CA PHE A 91 3.14 -3.47 21.74
C PHE A 91 2.18 -2.44 22.33
N HIS A 92 1.29 -1.90 21.52
CA HIS A 92 0.34 -0.88 21.92
C HIS A 92 -1.00 -1.18 21.25
N PRO A 93 -1.77 -2.13 21.77
CA PRO A 93 -2.96 -2.63 21.06
C PRO A 93 -4.02 -1.60 20.67
N ASN A 94 -3.98 -0.41 21.29
CA ASN A 94 -4.93 0.63 20.92
C ASN A 94 -4.54 1.34 19.62
N MET A 95 -3.31 1.13 19.13
CA MET A 95 -2.90 1.61 17.83
C MET A 95 -3.43 0.65 16.80
N LYS A 96 -4.44 1.05 16.07
CA LYS A 96 -5.10 0.17 15.11
C LYS A 96 -5.51 0.95 13.87
N ALA A 97 -5.62 0.25 12.77
CA ALA A 97 -5.92 0.83 11.47
C ALA A 97 -6.53 -0.22 10.55
N THR A 98 -7.02 0.22 9.41
CA THR A 98 -7.62 -0.66 8.40
C THR A 98 -7.02 -0.35 7.04
N LEU A 99 -6.63 -1.40 6.34
CA LEU A 99 -6.10 -1.30 4.99
C LEU A 99 -7.03 -2.07 4.05
N THR A 100 -7.55 -1.38 3.04
CA THR A 100 -8.35 -2.03 2.01
C THR A 100 -7.47 -2.21 0.79
N VAL A 101 -7.29 -3.46 0.37
CA VAL A 101 -6.44 -3.80 -0.78
C VAL A 101 -7.35 -4.27 -1.90
N GLU A 102 -7.38 -3.51 -2.97
CA GLU A 102 -8.17 -3.84 -4.16
C GLU A 102 -7.38 -4.76 -5.08
N PRO A 103 -8.07 -5.58 -5.89
CA PRO A 103 -7.40 -6.48 -6.82
C PRO A 103 -6.55 -5.75 -7.84
#